data_b252c61973347a4a8d586bec411f4f53
#
_entry.id   b252c61973347a4a8d586bec411f4f53
#
_cell.length_a   1.000
_cell.length_b   1.000
_cell.length_c   1.000
_cell.angle_alpha   90.00
_cell.angle_beta   90.00
_cell.angle_gamma   90.00
#
_symmetry.space_group_name_H-M   'P 1'
#
loop_
_entity.id
_entity.type
_entity.pdbx_description
1 polymer ?
#
loop_
_entity_poly.entity_id
_entity_poly.type
_entity_poly.pdbx_seq_one_letter_code
_entity_poly.pdbx_strand_id
1 'polypeptide(L)'
;MEDHYEGPIPKRRRKKKLRIGRVIFTIATLCFLVIGFYSLVQYNAGKSMANGNNIDPGPFQGDAVDPKYASTENYLLLGVDDDGGSRSRTDTMMVLSWDKGEKKMRVLSFMRDIYAEIPGYKSYKLNTAYYLNGVQSTKDTITGMFGIPIHHYAIVDFSNFESIVDIAFPKGVEINVKKEMSEKIGVTLMPGKKKLNG
;
A
#
# COMPACT_ATOMS: atom_id res chain seq x y z
N MET A 1 81.58 -19.65 47.19
CA MET A 1 80.23 -19.22 47.63
C MET A 1 79.68 -18.39 46.53
N GLU A 2 78.94 -19.07 45.59
CA GLU A 2 78.30 -18.38 44.46
C GLU A 2 76.82 -18.21 44.82
N ASP A 3 76.43 -16.97 44.99
CA ASP A 3 75.02 -16.59 45.23
C ASP A 3 74.28 -16.61 43.88
N HIS A 4 73.44 -17.64 43.69
CA HIS A 4 72.46 -17.69 42.57
C HIS A 4 71.34 -16.71 42.87
N TYR A 5 71.35 -15.59 42.17
CA TYR A 5 70.26 -14.61 42.13
C TYR A 5 69.11 -15.11 41.20
N GLU A 6 68.07 -15.72 41.77
CA GLU A 6 66.87 -16.06 41.09
C GLU A 6 66.01 -14.78 40.86
N GLY A 7 66.02 -14.26 39.64
CA GLY A 7 65.16 -13.13 39.24
C GLY A 7 63.67 -13.50 39.25
N PRO A 8 62.75 -12.53 39.44
CA PRO A 8 61.31 -12.79 39.56
C PRO A 8 60.70 -13.41 38.28
N ILE A 9 59.99 -14.55 38.45
CA ILE A 9 59.37 -15.31 37.38
C ILE A 9 58.30 -14.43 36.72
N PRO A 10 58.28 -14.23 35.36
CA PRO A 10 57.34 -13.38 34.70
C PRO A 10 55.94 -14.01 34.75
N LYS A 11 54.96 -13.28 35.38
CA LYS A 11 53.55 -13.68 35.43
C LYS A 11 52.98 -13.77 34.01
N ARG A 12 52.70 -14.98 33.53
CA ARG A 12 52.03 -15.26 32.27
C ARG A 12 50.65 -14.59 32.22
N ARG A 13 50.48 -13.49 31.47
CA ARG A 13 49.17 -12.87 31.21
C ARG A 13 48.28 -13.86 30.48
N ARG A 14 47.23 -14.38 31.16
CA ARG A 14 46.19 -15.21 30.56
C ARG A 14 45.43 -14.36 29.52
N LYS A 15 45.62 -14.66 28.21
CA LYS A 15 44.82 -14.09 27.12
C LYS A 15 43.37 -14.51 27.33
N LYS A 16 42.47 -13.56 27.60
CA LYS A 16 41.03 -13.82 27.68
C LYS A 16 40.59 -14.31 26.30
N LYS A 17 40.24 -15.58 26.14
CA LYS A 17 39.63 -16.12 24.92
C LYS A 17 38.27 -15.44 24.71
N LEU A 18 38.15 -14.62 23.69
CA LEU A 18 36.89 -14.04 23.26
C LEU A 18 35.93 -15.20 22.96
N ARG A 19 34.80 -15.28 23.64
CA ARG A 19 33.78 -16.30 23.37
C ARG A 19 33.02 -15.87 22.12
N ILE A 20 33.53 -16.25 20.94
CA ILE A 20 33.02 -15.88 19.61
C ILE A 20 31.50 -16.11 19.52
N GLY A 21 30.96 -17.21 20.07
CA GLY A 21 29.54 -17.47 20.10
C GLY A 21 28.69 -16.40 20.81
N ARG A 22 29.23 -15.80 21.91
CA ARG A 22 28.51 -14.71 22.59
C ARG A 22 28.51 -13.44 21.75
N VAL A 23 29.60 -13.15 21.06
CA VAL A 23 29.71 -11.98 20.17
C VAL A 23 28.77 -12.11 18.98
N ILE A 24 28.71 -13.30 18.36
CA ILE A 24 27.76 -13.58 17.26
C ILE A 24 26.31 -13.42 17.75
N PHE A 25 26.00 -13.97 18.91
CA PHE A 25 24.65 -13.87 19.49
C PHE A 25 24.26 -12.41 19.77
N THR A 26 25.15 -11.60 20.34
CA THR A 26 24.86 -10.17 20.60
C THR A 26 24.67 -9.38 19.30
N ILE A 27 25.48 -9.66 18.26
CA ILE A 27 25.32 -9.01 16.94
C ILE A 27 23.99 -9.41 16.31
N ALA A 28 23.64 -10.70 16.33
CA ALA A 28 22.37 -11.18 15.78
C ALA A 28 21.17 -10.54 16.49
N THR A 29 21.21 -10.44 17.83
CA THR A 29 20.15 -9.76 18.62
C THR A 29 20.06 -8.28 18.26
N LEU A 30 21.19 -7.60 18.10
CA LEU A 30 21.21 -6.19 17.72
C LEU A 30 20.63 -5.98 16.31
N CYS A 31 21.00 -6.83 15.35
CA CYS A 31 20.42 -6.80 13.99
C CYS A 31 18.89 -7.02 14.02
N PHE A 32 18.43 -7.98 14.80
CA PHE A 32 17.00 -8.23 14.95
C PHE A 32 16.24 -7.04 15.52
N LEU A 33 16.81 -6.38 16.55
CA LEU A 33 16.23 -5.17 17.13
C LEU A 33 16.20 -4.00 16.12
N VAL A 34 17.25 -3.83 15.33
CA VAL A 34 17.32 -2.77 14.30
C VAL A 34 16.26 -3.04 13.20
N ILE A 35 16.13 -4.28 12.74
CA ILE A 35 15.12 -4.66 11.74
C ILE A 35 13.71 -4.46 12.31
N GLY A 36 13.47 -4.88 13.55
CA GLY A 36 12.18 -4.70 14.23
C GLY A 36 11.83 -3.23 14.41
N PHE A 37 12.78 -2.39 14.81
CA PHE A 37 12.58 -0.95 14.95
C PHE A 37 12.30 -0.29 13.58
N TYR A 38 13.08 -0.64 12.54
CA TYR A 38 12.86 -0.14 11.19
C TYR A 38 11.46 -0.51 10.66
N SER A 39 11.03 -1.77 10.87
CA SER A 39 9.71 -2.23 10.48
C SER A 39 8.59 -1.46 11.21
N LEU A 40 8.78 -1.17 12.51
CA LEU A 40 7.83 -0.38 13.30
C LEU A 40 7.74 1.07 12.81
N VAL A 41 8.87 1.69 12.47
CA VAL A 41 8.91 3.06 11.92
C VAL A 41 8.18 3.11 10.58
N GLN A 42 8.45 2.16 9.68
CA GLN A 42 7.78 2.06 8.38
C GLN A 42 6.28 1.80 8.51
N TYR A 43 5.88 0.93 9.45
CA TYR A 43 4.47 0.68 9.74
C TYR A 43 3.75 1.95 10.23
N ASN A 44 4.36 2.69 11.16
CA ASN A 44 3.78 3.93 11.66
C ASN A 44 3.77 5.05 10.60
N ALA A 45 4.81 5.14 9.77
CA ALA A 45 4.84 6.08 8.64
C ALA A 45 3.71 5.77 7.64
N GLY A 46 3.53 4.49 7.26
CA GLY A 46 2.42 4.08 6.40
C GLY A 46 1.04 4.38 7.01
N LYS A 47 0.89 4.16 8.31
CA LYS A 47 -0.34 4.49 9.03
C LYS A 47 -0.64 5.99 9.09
N SER A 48 0.38 6.83 9.26
CA SER A 48 0.21 8.29 9.25
C SER A 48 -0.12 8.83 7.86
N MET A 49 0.42 8.23 6.80
CA MET A 49 0.07 8.58 5.41
C MET A 49 -1.37 8.17 5.09
N ALA A 50 -1.82 7.01 5.56
CA ALA A 50 -3.21 6.57 5.38
C ALA A 50 -4.23 7.43 6.16
N ASN A 51 -3.81 8.10 7.23
CA ASN A 51 -4.66 9.00 8.02
C ASN A 51 -4.58 10.48 7.57
N GLY A 52 -3.77 10.79 6.57
CA GLY A 52 -3.47 12.17 6.18
C GLY A 52 -4.65 12.93 5.55
N ASN A 53 -5.58 12.23 4.92
CA ASN A 53 -6.79 12.80 4.35
C ASN A 53 -7.99 12.14 5.01
N ASN A 54 -8.84 12.96 5.65
CA ASN A 54 -10.08 12.51 6.29
C ASN A 54 -11.16 12.17 5.23
N ILE A 55 -10.87 11.19 4.37
CA ILE A 55 -11.91 10.56 3.58
C ILE A 55 -12.68 9.68 4.55
N ASP A 56 -13.90 10.11 4.93
CA ASP A 56 -14.82 9.24 5.66
C ASP A 56 -15.44 8.26 4.66
N PRO A 57 -15.01 7.00 4.61
CA PRO A 57 -15.56 6.01 3.69
C PRO A 57 -17.00 5.61 4.04
N GLY A 58 -17.48 6.03 5.20
CA GLY A 58 -18.71 5.50 5.78
C GLY A 58 -18.57 4.05 6.26
N PRO A 59 -19.67 3.45 6.75
CA PRO A 59 -19.67 2.05 7.16
C PRO A 59 -19.44 1.15 5.94
N PHE A 60 -18.63 0.10 6.12
CA PHE A 60 -18.40 -0.92 5.10
C PHE A 60 -18.57 -2.32 5.68
N GLN A 61 -19.39 -3.12 5.00
CA GLN A 61 -19.53 -4.54 5.28
C GLN A 61 -19.19 -5.32 4.02
N GLY A 62 -18.07 -6.05 4.05
CA GLY A 62 -17.67 -6.96 2.98
C GLY A 62 -18.66 -8.10 2.82
N ASP A 63 -18.76 -8.63 1.59
CA ASP A 63 -19.58 -9.81 1.33
C ASP A 63 -18.93 -11.07 1.94
N ALA A 64 -19.77 -12.04 2.29
CA ALA A 64 -19.28 -13.33 2.77
C ALA A 64 -18.56 -14.08 1.64
N VAL A 65 -17.48 -14.77 1.99
CA VAL A 65 -16.77 -15.60 1.03
C VAL A 65 -17.58 -16.84 0.72
N ASP A 66 -17.98 -17.02 -0.55
CA ASP A 66 -18.64 -18.24 -1.01
C ASP A 66 -17.65 -19.42 -0.90
N PRO A 67 -17.99 -20.53 -0.22
CA PRO A 67 -17.13 -21.70 -0.11
C PRO A 67 -16.62 -22.23 -1.47
N LYS A 68 -17.42 -22.07 -2.52
CA LYS A 68 -17.03 -22.46 -3.89
C LYS A 68 -15.86 -21.63 -4.44
N TYR A 69 -15.69 -20.40 -3.98
CA TYR A 69 -14.66 -19.45 -4.40
C TYR A 69 -13.76 -19.04 -3.24
N ALA A 70 -13.60 -19.92 -2.23
CA ALA A 70 -12.86 -19.61 -0.99
C ALA A 70 -11.41 -19.19 -1.21
N SER A 71 -10.82 -19.51 -2.38
CA SER A 71 -9.48 -19.07 -2.77
C SER A 71 -9.45 -17.65 -3.37
N THR A 72 -10.63 -17.06 -3.68
CA THR A 72 -10.70 -15.77 -4.40
C THR A 72 -11.13 -14.66 -3.44
N GLU A 73 -10.34 -13.60 -3.39
CA GLU A 73 -10.66 -12.38 -2.69
C GLU A 73 -10.78 -11.21 -3.68
N ASN A 74 -11.83 -10.41 -3.53
CA ASN A 74 -12.12 -9.27 -4.37
C ASN A 74 -11.98 -7.97 -3.58
N TYR A 75 -11.22 -7.05 -4.14
CA TYR A 75 -10.93 -5.73 -3.59
C TYR A 75 -11.51 -4.66 -4.49
N LEU A 76 -12.43 -3.84 -3.97
CA LEU A 76 -12.94 -2.67 -4.66
C LEU A 76 -11.93 -1.53 -4.53
N LEU A 77 -11.40 -1.08 -5.66
CA LEU A 77 -10.47 0.04 -5.75
C LEU A 77 -11.21 1.26 -6.28
N LEU A 78 -11.23 2.33 -5.52
CA LEU A 78 -11.91 3.57 -5.83
C LEU A 78 -10.90 4.71 -5.93
N GLY A 79 -10.86 5.38 -7.09
CA GLY A 79 -10.17 6.65 -7.25
C GLY A 79 -11.16 7.79 -7.07
N VAL A 80 -10.94 8.63 -6.08
CA VAL A 80 -11.79 9.79 -5.77
C VAL A 80 -11.07 11.07 -6.14
N ASP A 81 -11.83 11.99 -6.73
CA ASP A 81 -11.40 13.37 -6.92
C ASP A 81 -11.84 14.14 -5.67
N ASP A 82 -10.95 14.20 -4.69
CA ASP A 82 -11.19 14.97 -3.47
C ASP A 82 -10.63 16.38 -3.64
N ASP A 83 -11.49 17.29 -3.99
CA ASP A 83 -11.22 18.74 -4.04
C ASP A 83 -11.47 19.45 -2.70
N GLY A 84 -11.55 18.67 -1.58
CA GLY A 84 -11.81 19.17 -0.23
C GLY A 84 -13.29 19.44 0.05
N GLY A 85 -14.19 18.98 -0.81
CA GLY A 85 -15.63 19.05 -0.65
C GLY A 85 -16.18 17.91 0.20
N SER A 86 -17.29 18.14 0.89
CA SER A 86 -17.92 17.14 1.78
C SER A 86 -18.50 15.91 1.06
N ARG A 87 -18.47 15.84 -0.27
CA ARG A 87 -19.00 14.75 -1.09
C ARG A 87 -18.23 14.61 -2.39
N SER A 88 -17.25 13.74 -2.41
CA SER A 88 -16.46 13.42 -3.60
C SER A 88 -17.18 12.41 -4.51
N ARG A 89 -16.82 12.37 -5.79
CA ARG A 89 -17.25 11.35 -6.73
C ARG A 89 -16.09 10.44 -7.08
N THR A 90 -16.39 9.21 -7.46
CA THR A 90 -15.38 8.29 -7.96
C THR A 90 -15.26 8.45 -9.47
N ASP A 91 -14.05 8.72 -9.94
CA ASP A 91 -13.74 8.74 -11.37
C ASP A 91 -13.13 7.42 -11.85
N THR A 92 -12.55 6.66 -10.93
CA THR A 92 -12.02 5.33 -11.19
C THR A 92 -12.67 4.31 -10.27
N MET A 93 -13.21 3.26 -10.85
CA MET A 93 -13.80 2.12 -10.12
C MET A 93 -13.28 0.84 -10.73
N MET A 94 -12.58 0.05 -9.94
CA MET A 94 -12.02 -1.24 -10.35
C MET A 94 -12.27 -2.30 -9.29
N VAL A 95 -12.39 -3.55 -9.72
CA VAL A 95 -12.32 -4.70 -8.83
C VAL A 95 -11.08 -5.50 -9.15
N LEU A 96 -10.19 -5.61 -8.17
CA LEU A 96 -9.05 -6.51 -8.20
C LEU A 96 -9.47 -7.83 -7.60
N SER A 97 -9.48 -8.89 -8.41
CA SER A 97 -9.77 -10.26 -8.00
C SER A 97 -8.47 -11.03 -7.86
N TRP A 98 -8.18 -11.47 -6.64
CA TRP A 98 -7.00 -12.27 -6.31
C TRP A 98 -7.38 -13.72 -6.06
N ASP A 99 -6.98 -14.61 -6.96
CA ASP A 99 -7.12 -16.05 -6.80
C ASP A 99 -5.85 -16.64 -6.18
N LYS A 100 -5.93 -16.98 -4.90
CA LYS A 100 -4.82 -17.54 -4.12
C LYS A 100 -4.46 -18.96 -4.57
N GLY A 101 -5.44 -19.73 -5.06
CA GLY A 101 -5.24 -21.10 -5.54
C GLY A 101 -4.46 -21.13 -6.84
N GLU A 102 -4.90 -20.34 -7.83
CA GLU A 102 -4.22 -20.23 -9.12
C GLU A 102 -3.06 -19.22 -9.11
N LYS A 103 -2.88 -18.46 -8.04
CA LYS A 103 -1.92 -17.33 -7.93
C LYS A 103 -2.08 -16.33 -9.07
N LYS A 104 -3.32 -16.05 -9.44
CA LYS A 104 -3.66 -15.12 -10.53
C LYS A 104 -4.38 -13.90 -10.00
N MET A 105 -4.04 -12.78 -10.59
CA MET A 105 -4.72 -11.50 -10.41
C MET A 105 -5.50 -11.13 -11.66
N ARG A 106 -6.74 -10.66 -11.48
CA ARG A 106 -7.58 -10.12 -12.55
C ARG A 106 -8.08 -8.75 -12.12
N VAL A 107 -8.10 -7.81 -13.05
CA VAL A 107 -8.62 -6.46 -12.81
C VAL A 107 -9.79 -6.22 -13.76
N LEU A 108 -10.93 -5.84 -13.18
CA LEU A 108 -12.10 -5.38 -13.90
C LEU A 108 -12.26 -3.88 -13.66
N SER A 109 -12.36 -3.11 -14.73
CA SER A 109 -12.61 -1.67 -14.65
C SER A 109 -14.06 -1.37 -15.06
N PHE A 110 -14.73 -0.54 -14.28
CA PHE A 110 -16.10 -0.10 -14.54
C PHE A 110 -16.10 1.35 -14.97
N MET A 111 -16.81 1.63 -16.06
CA MET A 111 -16.96 3.02 -16.52
C MET A 111 -17.85 3.78 -15.51
N ARG A 112 -17.43 4.97 -15.13
CA ARG A 112 -18.15 5.81 -14.17
C ARG A 112 -19.58 6.17 -14.61
N ASP A 113 -19.81 6.21 -15.93
CA ASP A 113 -21.07 6.63 -16.55
C ASP A 113 -22.05 5.48 -16.82
N ILE A 114 -21.73 4.25 -16.40
CA ILE A 114 -22.68 3.12 -16.48
C ILE A 114 -23.95 3.50 -15.75
N TYR A 115 -25.09 3.34 -16.43
CA TYR A 115 -26.40 3.54 -15.82
C TYR A 115 -26.69 2.37 -14.87
N ALA A 116 -26.79 2.65 -13.60
CA ALA A 116 -26.85 1.66 -12.53
C ALA A 116 -28.11 1.84 -11.68
N GLU A 117 -28.71 0.75 -11.27
CA GLU A 117 -29.71 0.72 -10.23
C GLU A 117 -29.05 0.74 -8.86
N ILE A 118 -29.16 1.87 -8.16
CA ILE A 118 -28.51 2.08 -6.86
C ILE A 118 -29.48 1.69 -5.75
N PRO A 119 -29.16 0.68 -4.90
CA PRO A 119 -30.04 0.22 -3.84
C PRO A 119 -30.46 1.35 -2.91
N GLY A 120 -31.78 1.49 -2.71
CA GLY A 120 -32.36 2.56 -1.89
C GLY A 120 -32.49 3.92 -2.56
N TYR A 121 -32.06 4.05 -3.81
CA TYR A 121 -32.11 5.28 -4.60
C TYR A 121 -32.69 5.01 -6.00
N LYS A 122 -32.81 6.08 -6.79
CA LYS A 122 -33.14 5.97 -8.22
C LYS A 122 -31.94 5.51 -9.01
N SER A 123 -32.17 4.99 -10.21
CA SER A 123 -31.10 4.67 -11.14
C SER A 123 -30.38 5.92 -11.61
N TYR A 124 -29.06 5.89 -11.54
CA TYR A 124 -28.16 6.97 -11.93
C TYR A 124 -26.85 6.41 -12.52
N LYS A 125 -25.89 7.30 -12.84
CA LYS A 125 -24.53 6.89 -13.17
C LYS A 125 -23.87 6.17 -11.98
N LEU A 126 -23.12 5.13 -12.26
CA LEU A 126 -22.52 4.28 -11.23
C LEU A 126 -21.67 5.08 -10.22
N ASN A 127 -20.93 6.11 -10.68
CA ASN A 127 -20.15 6.97 -9.78
C ASN A 127 -20.99 7.78 -8.79
N THR A 128 -22.30 7.90 -9.03
CA THR A 128 -23.21 8.55 -8.09
C THR A 128 -23.45 7.71 -6.84
N ALA A 129 -23.26 6.39 -6.91
CA ALA A 129 -23.41 5.51 -5.76
C ALA A 129 -22.50 5.91 -4.61
N TYR A 130 -21.23 6.25 -4.91
CA TYR A 130 -20.29 6.73 -3.90
C TYR A 130 -20.71 8.06 -3.29
N TYR A 131 -21.14 9.00 -4.14
CA TYR A 131 -21.63 10.30 -3.69
C TYR A 131 -22.83 10.22 -2.75
N LEU A 132 -23.72 9.25 -2.97
CA LEU A 132 -24.96 9.09 -2.20
C LEU A 132 -24.72 8.48 -0.83
N ASN A 133 -23.95 7.41 -0.74
CA ASN A 133 -23.72 6.68 0.51
C ASN A 133 -22.37 5.94 0.56
N GLY A 134 -21.32 6.54 -0.01
CA GLY A 134 -19.94 6.09 0.12
C GLY A 134 -19.65 4.71 -0.48
N VAL A 135 -18.69 4.05 0.11
CA VAL A 135 -18.16 2.75 -0.36
C VAL A 135 -19.23 1.67 -0.35
N GLN A 136 -20.07 1.62 0.67
CA GLN A 136 -21.09 0.58 0.82
C GLN A 136 -22.09 0.60 -0.34
N SER A 137 -22.60 1.78 -0.69
CA SER A 137 -23.55 1.92 -1.81
C SER A 137 -22.90 1.53 -3.14
N THR A 138 -21.63 1.91 -3.35
CA THR A 138 -20.88 1.53 -4.55
C THR A 138 -20.69 0.01 -4.64
N LYS A 139 -20.31 -0.62 -3.52
CA LYS A 139 -20.17 -2.07 -3.40
C LYS A 139 -21.50 -2.76 -3.72
N ASP A 140 -22.58 -2.37 -3.03
CA ASP A 140 -23.91 -3.01 -3.19
C ASP A 140 -24.43 -2.86 -4.62
N THR A 141 -24.16 -1.72 -5.26
CA THR A 141 -24.52 -1.48 -6.66
C THR A 141 -23.74 -2.41 -7.59
N ILE A 142 -22.42 -2.52 -7.42
CA ILE A 142 -21.56 -3.39 -8.25
C ILE A 142 -21.92 -4.87 -8.03
N THR A 143 -22.07 -5.29 -6.77
CA THR A 143 -22.45 -6.67 -6.44
C THR A 143 -23.82 -7.00 -7.03
N GLY A 144 -24.80 -6.10 -6.88
CA GLY A 144 -26.17 -6.30 -7.40
C GLY A 144 -26.23 -6.37 -8.92
N MET A 145 -25.46 -5.53 -9.64
CA MET A 145 -25.48 -5.49 -11.09
C MET A 145 -24.66 -6.61 -11.76
N PHE A 146 -23.53 -6.96 -11.21
CA PHE A 146 -22.56 -7.82 -11.85
C PHE A 146 -22.39 -9.18 -11.17
N GLY A 147 -23.00 -9.37 -10.00
CA GLY A 147 -22.88 -10.62 -9.23
C GLY A 147 -21.47 -10.86 -8.67
N ILE A 148 -20.64 -9.83 -8.56
CA ILE A 148 -19.27 -9.91 -8.09
C ILE A 148 -19.26 -9.60 -6.59
N PRO A 149 -19.01 -10.59 -5.70
CA PRO A 149 -18.89 -10.32 -4.26
C PRO A 149 -17.64 -9.48 -4.01
N ILE A 150 -17.73 -8.51 -3.11
CA ILE A 150 -16.64 -7.61 -2.74
C ILE A 150 -16.34 -7.76 -1.25
N HIS A 151 -15.11 -8.17 -0.94
CA HIS A 151 -14.68 -8.51 0.41
C HIS A 151 -13.96 -7.36 1.10
N HIS A 152 -13.20 -6.57 0.34
CA HIS A 152 -12.36 -5.48 0.82
C HIS A 152 -12.47 -4.27 -0.10
N TYR A 153 -12.00 -3.12 0.37
CA TYR A 153 -11.89 -1.92 -0.47
C TYR A 153 -10.59 -1.16 -0.19
N ALA A 154 -10.23 -0.33 -1.15
CA ALA A 154 -9.22 0.72 -0.98
C ALA A 154 -9.69 1.98 -1.72
N ILE A 155 -9.48 3.13 -1.10
CA ILE A 155 -9.74 4.44 -1.68
C ILE A 155 -8.41 5.14 -1.89
N VAL A 156 -8.25 5.73 -3.06
CA VAL A 156 -7.06 6.48 -3.44
C VAL A 156 -7.50 7.84 -3.95
N ASP A 157 -7.02 8.91 -3.35
CA ASP A 157 -7.07 10.28 -3.87
C ASP A 157 -5.75 10.65 -4.55
N PHE A 158 -5.65 11.85 -5.11
CA PHE A 158 -4.44 12.29 -5.79
C PHE A 158 -3.22 12.33 -4.86
N SER A 159 -3.36 12.81 -3.63
CA SER A 159 -2.25 12.95 -2.70
C SER A 159 -1.75 11.60 -2.18
N ASN A 160 -2.67 10.67 -1.92
CA ASN A 160 -2.32 9.30 -1.58
C ASN A 160 -1.69 8.57 -2.76
N PHE A 161 -2.15 8.86 -4.00
CA PHE A 161 -1.58 8.28 -5.20
C PHE A 161 -0.11 8.68 -5.39
N GLU A 162 0.22 9.96 -5.24
CA GLU A 162 1.60 10.45 -5.27
C GLU A 162 2.46 9.70 -4.25
N SER A 163 1.99 9.62 -3.00
CA SER A 163 2.69 8.90 -1.94
C SER A 163 2.90 7.41 -2.24
N ILE A 164 1.90 6.74 -2.83
CA ILE A 164 2.00 5.33 -3.24
C ILE A 164 3.05 5.17 -4.34
N VAL A 165 3.07 6.07 -5.33
CA VAL A 165 4.05 6.05 -6.42
C VAL A 165 5.46 6.23 -5.88
N ASP A 166 5.69 7.18 -4.98
CA ASP A 166 7.01 7.43 -4.38
C ASP A 166 7.51 6.25 -3.54
N ILE A 167 6.62 5.58 -2.80
CA ILE A 167 6.97 4.38 -2.03
C ILE A 167 7.27 3.20 -2.94
N ALA A 168 6.41 2.97 -3.94
CA ALA A 168 6.55 1.81 -4.84
C ALA A 168 7.73 1.97 -5.80
N PHE A 169 8.02 3.21 -6.21
CA PHE A 169 9.04 3.55 -7.19
C PHE A 169 9.96 4.67 -6.70
N PRO A 170 10.75 4.45 -5.64
CA PRO A 170 11.59 5.51 -5.03
C PRO A 170 12.64 6.09 -5.98
N LYS A 171 12.85 5.45 -7.12
CA LYS A 171 13.71 5.95 -8.20
C LYS A 171 12.92 6.61 -9.34
N GLY A 172 11.60 6.78 -9.17
CA GLY A 172 10.69 7.27 -10.18
C GLY A 172 10.33 6.25 -11.25
N VAL A 173 9.24 6.52 -11.98
CA VAL A 173 8.71 5.69 -13.06
C VAL A 173 9.22 6.20 -14.40
N GLU A 174 9.84 5.33 -15.21
CA GLU A 174 10.27 5.68 -16.55
C GLU A 174 9.10 5.56 -17.53
N ILE A 175 8.76 6.67 -18.18
CA ILE A 175 7.71 6.72 -19.19
C ILE A 175 8.24 7.27 -20.51
N ASN A 176 7.63 6.86 -21.61
CA ASN A 176 7.91 7.41 -22.94
C ASN A 176 6.77 8.34 -23.36
N VAL A 177 6.99 9.64 -23.24
CA VAL A 177 6.02 10.67 -23.65
C VAL A 177 5.98 10.72 -25.17
N LYS A 178 4.84 10.38 -25.78
CA LYS A 178 4.69 10.33 -27.25
C LYS A 178 4.39 11.71 -27.86
N LYS A 179 3.72 12.57 -27.12
CA LYS A 179 3.34 13.93 -27.55
C LYS A 179 3.61 14.89 -26.40
N GLU A 180 3.86 16.15 -26.75
CA GLU A 180 3.91 17.22 -25.74
C GLU A 180 2.61 17.24 -24.95
N MET A 181 2.76 17.25 -23.62
CA MET A 181 1.67 17.38 -22.67
C MET A 181 1.93 18.65 -21.87
N SER A 182 1.08 19.66 -22.09
CA SER A 182 1.24 20.96 -21.44
C SER A 182 -0.01 21.33 -20.66
N GLU A 183 0.19 22.12 -19.63
CA GLU A 183 -0.62 23.23 -19.13
C GLU A 183 -1.72 22.97 -18.09
N LYS A 184 -2.49 21.93 -18.13
CA LYS A 184 -3.56 21.78 -17.13
C LYS A 184 -3.04 21.33 -15.75
N ILE A 185 -1.83 20.78 -15.72
CA ILE A 185 -1.17 20.27 -14.49
C ILE A 185 0.05 21.11 -14.07
N GLY A 186 0.26 22.27 -14.70
CA GLY A 186 1.39 23.17 -14.36
C GLY A 186 2.78 22.69 -14.79
N VAL A 187 2.89 21.52 -15.43
CA VAL A 187 4.15 20.94 -15.89
C VAL A 187 4.07 20.65 -17.38
N THR A 188 5.04 21.14 -18.15
CA THR A 188 5.17 20.79 -19.58
C THR A 188 6.08 19.57 -19.74
N LEU A 189 5.54 18.47 -20.22
CA LEU A 189 6.29 17.25 -20.56
C LEU A 189 6.55 17.18 -22.05
N MET A 190 7.81 17.35 -22.44
CA MET A 190 8.24 17.20 -23.83
C MET A 190 8.32 15.72 -24.23
N PRO A 191 8.13 15.37 -25.52
CA PRO A 191 8.27 14.01 -26.02
C PRO A 191 9.62 13.38 -25.66
N GLY A 192 9.63 12.07 -25.50
CA GLY A 192 10.82 11.27 -25.19
C GLY A 192 10.72 10.56 -23.85
N LYS A 193 11.78 9.84 -23.50
CA LYS A 193 11.87 9.14 -22.21
C LYS A 193 12.00 10.14 -21.06
N LYS A 194 11.11 10.04 -20.11
CA LYS A 194 11.07 10.86 -18.90
C LYS A 194 10.99 9.96 -17.69
N LYS A 195 11.50 10.47 -16.58
CA LYS A 195 11.41 9.82 -15.28
C LYS A 195 10.57 10.71 -14.39
N LEU A 196 9.45 10.19 -13.93
CA LEU A 196 8.49 10.92 -13.12
C LEU A 196 8.43 10.31 -11.72
N ASN A 197 8.29 11.17 -10.73
CA ASN A 197 7.96 10.82 -9.35
C ASN A 197 6.47 11.01 -9.14
N GLY A 198 5.95 10.60 -7.99
CA GLY A 198 4.62 10.94 -7.54
C GLY A 198 4.51 12.42 -7.22
#